data_aed259d801d0cedbbabf96075ebf5141
#
_entry.id   aed259d801d0cedbbabf96075ebf5141
#
_cell.length_a   1.000
_cell.length_b   1.000
_cell.length_c   1.000
_cell.angle_alpha   90.00
_cell.angle_beta   90.00
_cell.angle_gamma   90.00
#
_symmetry.space_group_name_H-M   'P 1'
#
loop_
_entity.id
_entity.type
_entity.pdbx_description
1 polymer ?
#
loop_
_entity_poly.entity_id
_entity_poly.type
_entity_poly.pdbx_seq_one_letter_code
_entity_poly.pdbx_strand_id
1 'polypeptide(L)'
;MAAPTVNAAPDTEITVKANGTTTKATLRWSKSMPRERTAQFQQAQAMLDSEVIRVMEPYMPLDTGMMIASMQSATHPGSGEIHVNTPYAAKVNYISGIMGKNGPNRGRRFFDRMKADKLAYFKAFVAKVLGVKSK
;
A
#
# COMPACT_ATOMS: atom_id res chain seq x y z
N MET A 1 -4.61 6.33 -4.06
CA MET A 1 -5.75 5.48 -3.64
C MET A 1 -5.71 5.30 -2.14
N ALA A 2 -6.76 5.68 -1.46
CA ALA A 2 -6.85 5.55 0.00
C ALA A 2 -6.95 4.08 0.43
N ALA A 3 -6.62 3.79 1.70
CA ALA A 3 -6.75 2.46 2.26
C ALA A 3 -8.21 1.98 2.23
N PRO A 4 -8.44 0.67 2.06
CA PRO A 4 -9.79 0.14 2.00
C PRO A 4 -10.54 0.33 3.32
N THR A 5 -11.84 0.58 3.22
CA THR A 5 -12.76 0.67 4.35
C THR A 5 -13.52 -0.63 4.49
N VAL A 6 -13.59 -1.15 5.70
CA VAL A 6 -14.35 -2.37 6.00
C VAL A 6 -15.71 -1.99 6.56
N ASN A 7 -16.76 -2.47 5.93
CA ASN A 7 -18.13 -2.28 6.37
C ASN A 7 -18.64 -3.52 7.11
N ALA A 8 -19.51 -3.32 8.09
CA ALA A 8 -20.16 -4.43 8.77
C ALA A 8 -21.11 -5.17 7.83
N ALA A 9 -21.03 -6.49 7.81
CA ALA A 9 -22.05 -7.29 7.17
C ALA A 9 -23.35 -7.28 7.99
N PRO A 10 -24.54 -7.42 7.37
CA PRO A 10 -25.79 -7.51 8.10
C PRO A 10 -25.86 -8.80 8.93
N ASP A 11 -26.51 -8.75 10.08
CA ASP A 11 -26.81 -9.94 10.85
C ASP A 11 -27.67 -10.89 10.03
N THR A 12 -27.37 -12.16 10.07
CA THR A 12 -28.06 -13.19 9.27
C THR A 12 -28.74 -14.20 10.21
N GLU A 13 -30.01 -14.46 9.97
CA GLU A 13 -30.76 -15.45 10.68
C GLU A 13 -31.10 -16.64 9.77
N ILE A 14 -30.74 -17.84 10.20
CA ILE A 14 -30.98 -19.07 9.44
C ILE A 14 -31.93 -19.95 10.25
N THR A 15 -33.01 -20.36 9.63
CA THR A 15 -33.99 -21.29 10.25
C THR A 15 -33.95 -22.61 9.50
N VAL A 16 -33.66 -23.69 10.21
CA VAL A 16 -33.67 -25.06 9.69
C VAL A 16 -34.77 -25.84 10.33
N LYS A 17 -35.63 -26.48 9.52
CA LYS A 17 -36.67 -27.40 9.98
C LYS A 17 -36.29 -28.82 9.57
N ALA A 18 -36.14 -29.70 10.55
CA ALA A 18 -35.87 -31.12 10.34
C ALA A 18 -36.62 -31.96 11.36
N ASN A 19 -37.30 -33.01 10.89
CA ASN A 19 -38.04 -33.97 11.77
C ASN A 19 -39.00 -33.31 12.76
N GLY A 20 -39.72 -32.27 12.33
CA GLY A 20 -40.64 -31.54 13.20
C GLY A 20 -39.98 -30.58 14.19
N THR A 21 -38.68 -30.50 14.21
CA THR A 21 -37.91 -29.57 15.02
C THR A 21 -37.44 -28.36 14.22
N THR A 22 -37.65 -27.16 14.76
CA THR A 22 -37.18 -25.91 14.14
C THR A 22 -35.98 -25.40 14.93
N THR A 23 -34.85 -25.26 14.26
CA THR A 23 -33.63 -24.69 14.83
C THR A 23 -33.35 -23.36 14.18
N LYS A 24 -33.16 -22.31 14.99
CA LYS A 24 -32.75 -20.99 14.53
C LYS A 24 -31.29 -20.73 14.91
N ALA A 25 -30.50 -20.33 13.92
CA ALA A 25 -29.14 -19.87 14.16
C ALA A 25 -29.05 -18.42 13.74
N THR A 26 -28.53 -17.56 14.59
CA THR A 26 -28.32 -16.14 14.30
C THR A 26 -26.83 -15.85 14.26
N LEU A 27 -26.35 -15.38 13.13
CA LEU A 27 -24.98 -14.90 12.96
C LEU A 27 -24.96 -13.38 13.22
N ARG A 28 -24.30 -12.99 14.28
CA ARG A 28 -24.11 -11.57 14.61
C ARG A 28 -22.66 -11.17 14.43
N TRP A 29 -22.46 -10.08 13.72
CA TRP A 29 -21.13 -9.53 13.50
C TRP A 29 -20.75 -8.57 14.65
N SER A 30 -19.48 -8.60 15.05
CA SER A 30 -18.97 -7.62 16.00
C SER A 30 -19.09 -6.21 15.43
N LYS A 31 -19.73 -5.32 16.16
CA LYS A 31 -19.89 -3.92 15.75
C LYS A 31 -18.57 -3.13 15.74
N SER A 32 -17.58 -3.58 16.51
CA SER A 32 -16.26 -2.95 16.58
C SER A 32 -15.32 -3.40 15.44
N MET A 33 -15.53 -4.62 14.92
CA MET A 33 -14.61 -5.23 13.95
C MET A 33 -14.38 -4.41 12.69
N PRO A 34 -15.39 -3.81 12.03
CA PRO A 34 -15.15 -2.99 10.84
C PRO A 34 -14.28 -1.77 11.13
N ARG A 35 -14.47 -1.13 12.27
CA ARG A 35 -13.68 0.04 12.68
C ARG A 35 -12.24 -0.34 12.96
N GLU A 36 -12.02 -1.42 13.68
CA GLU A 36 -10.69 -1.94 14.00
C GLU A 36 -9.92 -2.34 12.73
N ARG A 37 -10.58 -3.05 11.81
CA ARG A 37 -9.97 -3.43 10.52
C ARG A 37 -9.66 -2.24 9.64
N THR A 38 -10.54 -1.26 9.57
CA THR A 38 -10.28 -0.01 8.83
C THR A 38 -9.06 0.72 9.40
N ALA A 39 -8.94 0.82 10.72
CA ALA A 39 -7.79 1.44 11.38
C ALA A 39 -6.49 0.68 11.08
N GLN A 40 -6.52 -0.65 11.08
CA GLN A 40 -5.36 -1.47 10.73
C GLN A 40 -4.93 -1.26 9.28
N PHE A 41 -5.88 -1.19 8.35
CA PHE A 41 -5.56 -0.93 6.94
C PHE A 41 -5.01 0.48 6.72
N GLN A 42 -5.53 1.48 7.41
CA GLN A 42 -5.00 2.85 7.35
C GLN A 42 -3.56 2.91 7.87
N GLN A 43 -3.28 2.26 8.98
CA GLN A 43 -1.92 2.17 9.51
C GLN A 43 -0.98 1.42 8.55
N ALA A 44 -1.43 0.30 8.00
CA ALA A 44 -0.67 -0.47 7.02
C ALA A 44 -0.38 0.35 5.76
N GLN A 45 -1.34 1.14 5.28
CA GLN A 45 -1.15 2.02 4.13
C GLN A 45 -0.09 3.08 4.40
N ALA A 46 -0.13 3.73 5.57
CA ALA A 46 0.86 4.73 5.95
C ALA A 46 2.27 4.14 6.04
N MET A 47 2.39 2.95 6.61
CA MET A 47 3.67 2.24 6.70
C MET A 47 4.18 1.81 5.32
N LEU A 48 3.28 1.33 4.45
CA LEU A 48 3.61 0.95 3.08
C LEU A 48 4.10 2.15 2.27
N ASP A 49 3.40 3.27 2.34
CA ASP A 49 3.79 4.50 1.62
C ASP A 49 5.19 4.95 2.02
N SER A 50 5.48 4.95 3.31
CA SER A 50 6.80 5.31 3.84
C SER A 50 7.88 4.33 3.37
N GLU A 51 7.58 3.04 3.35
CA GLU A 51 8.51 2.00 2.89
C GLU A 51 8.77 2.08 1.38
N VAL A 52 7.74 2.38 0.59
CA VAL A 52 7.88 2.60 -0.86
C VAL A 52 8.84 3.76 -1.13
N ILE A 53 8.71 4.86 -0.42
CA ILE A 53 9.62 6.01 -0.53
C ILE A 53 11.06 5.57 -0.25
N ARG A 54 11.28 4.87 0.86
CA ARG A 54 12.60 4.39 1.27
C ARG A 54 13.24 3.47 0.23
N VAL A 55 12.47 2.53 -0.29
CA VAL A 55 12.96 1.51 -1.25
C VAL A 55 13.12 2.10 -2.64
N MET A 56 12.33 3.10 -3.02
CA MET A 56 12.38 3.75 -4.33
C MET A 56 13.57 4.71 -4.47
N GLU A 57 14.04 5.30 -3.39
CA GLU A 57 15.11 6.29 -3.42
C GLU A 57 16.37 5.82 -4.16
N PRO A 58 16.90 4.59 -3.97
CA PRO A 58 18.06 4.11 -4.71
C PRO A 58 17.85 3.96 -6.22
N TYR A 59 16.60 3.90 -6.67
CA TYR A 59 16.26 3.82 -8.10
C TYR A 59 16.08 5.19 -8.75
N MET A 60 15.85 6.23 -7.97
CA MET A 60 15.65 7.58 -8.47
C MET A 60 16.95 8.21 -8.96
N PRO A 61 16.92 8.98 -10.05
CA PRO A 61 18.09 9.74 -10.46
C PRO A 61 18.54 10.71 -9.38
N LEU A 62 19.83 10.74 -9.13
CA LEU A 62 20.43 11.60 -8.12
C LEU A 62 21.37 12.59 -8.81
N ASP A 63 21.04 13.87 -8.70
CA ASP A 63 21.93 14.96 -9.07
C ASP A 63 22.11 15.87 -7.84
N THR A 64 21.20 16.80 -7.62
CA THR A 64 21.21 17.66 -6.42
C THR A 64 20.45 17.05 -5.23
N GLY A 65 19.68 15.98 -5.45
CA GLY A 65 18.82 15.40 -4.44
C GLY A 65 17.46 16.09 -4.27
N MET A 66 17.20 17.15 -5.04
CA MET A 66 15.95 17.92 -4.92
C MET A 66 14.72 17.10 -5.26
N MET A 67 14.82 16.21 -6.25
CA MET A 67 13.68 15.36 -6.65
C MET A 67 13.32 14.37 -5.52
N ILE A 68 14.31 13.78 -4.88
CA ILE A 68 14.13 12.86 -3.75
C ILE A 68 13.55 13.61 -2.55
N ALA A 69 14.09 14.79 -2.24
CA ALA A 69 13.57 15.63 -1.15
C ALA A 69 12.13 16.08 -1.42
N SER A 70 11.80 16.41 -2.67
CA SER A 70 10.44 16.74 -3.11
C SER A 70 9.47 15.58 -2.90
N MET A 71 9.88 14.36 -3.22
CA MET A 71 9.06 13.17 -2.97
C MET A 71 8.76 13.00 -1.48
N GLN A 72 9.77 13.13 -0.63
CA GLN A 72 9.60 13.00 0.82
C GLN A 72 8.69 14.08 1.41
N SER A 73 8.78 15.30 0.92
CA SER A 73 7.98 16.42 1.43
C SER A 73 6.56 16.48 0.86
N ALA A 74 6.36 16.06 -0.38
CA ALA A 74 5.07 16.15 -1.07
C ALA A 74 4.16 14.93 -0.84
N THR A 75 4.71 13.81 -0.40
CA THR A 75 3.95 12.59 -0.15
C THR A 75 3.41 12.57 1.27
N HIS A 76 2.10 12.31 1.39
CA HIS A 76 1.44 12.13 2.67
C HIS A 76 1.24 10.62 2.93
N PRO A 77 1.96 10.02 3.89
CA PRO A 77 1.79 8.61 4.22
C PRO A 77 0.34 8.30 4.64
N GLY A 78 -0.23 7.26 4.06
CA GLY A 78 -1.62 6.87 4.27
C GLY A 78 -2.54 7.26 3.11
N SER A 79 -2.10 8.15 2.20
CA SER A 79 -2.89 8.52 1.02
C SER A 79 -2.93 7.44 -0.07
N GLY A 80 -1.96 6.54 -0.08
CA GLY A 80 -1.78 5.55 -1.14
C GLY A 80 -1.20 6.12 -2.42
N GLU A 81 -0.69 7.35 -2.39
CA GLU A 81 -0.13 8.05 -3.54
C GLU A 81 1.25 8.58 -3.19
N ILE A 82 2.19 8.45 -4.14
CA ILE A 82 3.53 8.99 -4.03
C ILE A 82 3.64 10.17 -4.98
N HIS A 83 3.96 11.34 -4.45
CA HIS A 83 4.09 12.57 -5.21
C HIS A 83 5.54 12.99 -5.34
N VAL A 84 5.95 13.34 -6.56
CA VAL A 84 7.24 13.97 -6.85
C VAL A 84 6.94 15.34 -7.46
N ASN A 85 7.12 16.38 -6.67
CA ASN A 85 6.68 17.73 -7.02
C ASN A 85 7.81 18.60 -7.58
N THR A 86 8.51 18.10 -8.60
CA THR A 86 9.48 18.90 -9.34
C THR A 86 9.05 19.02 -10.81
N PRO A 87 9.28 20.19 -11.46
CA PRO A 87 8.82 20.41 -12.84
C PRO A 87 9.42 19.44 -13.85
N TYR A 88 10.59 18.89 -13.55
CA TYR A 88 11.32 17.99 -14.46
C TYR A 88 11.13 16.50 -14.15
N ALA A 89 10.36 16.15 -13.11
CA ALA A 89 10.21 14.75 -12.67
C ALA A 89 9.66 13.84 -13.77
N ALA A 90 8.64 14.28 -14.49
CA ALA A 90 8.06 13.53 -15.60
C ALA A 90 9.07 13.32 -16.73
N LYS A 91 9.81 14.35 -17.09
CA LYS A 91 10.85 14.27 -18.13
C LYS A 91 11.95 13.28 -17.74
N VAL A 92 12.41 13.34 -16.51
CA VAL A 92 13.44 12.45 -15.99
C VAL A 92 12.97 11.00 -15.96
N ASN A 93 11.71 10.78 -15.57
CA ASN A 93 11.16 9.44 -15.49
C ASN A 93 10.90 8.78 -16.85
N TYR A 94 10.42 9.56 -17.84
CA TYR A 94 9.96 8.99 -19.11
C TYR A 94 10.91 9.21 -20.29
N ILE A 95 11.65 10.29 -20.30
CA ILE A 95 12.43 10.74 -21.48
C ILE A 95 13.93 10.60 -21.27
N SER A 96 14.43 10.83 -20.06
CA SER A 96 15.87 10.80 -19.78
C SER A 96 16.50 9.45 -20.11
N GLY A 97 17.58 9.49 -20.87
CA GLY A 97 18.39 8.31 -21.17
C GLY A 97 19.46 8.00 -20.12
N ILE A 98 19.57 8.81 -19.07
CA ILE A 98 20.63 8.67 -18.07
C ILE A 98 20.31 7.50 -17.15
N MET A 99 21.19 6.51 -17.16
CA MET A 99 21.10 5.32 -16.30
C MET A 99 22.41 5.13 -15.54
N GLY A 100 22.30 4.74 -14.29
CA GLY A 100 23.47 4.35 -13.49
C GLY A 100 24.37 5.50 -12.98
N LYS A 101 24.04 6.76 -13.26
CA LYS A 101 24.77 7.89 -12.68
C LYS A 101 24.52 7.96 -11.17
N ASN A 102 25.61 7.97 -10.40
CA ASN A 102 25.56 8.00 -8.92
C ASN A 102 24.90 6.77 -8.27
N GLY A 103 24.82 5.65 -8.97
CA GLY A 103 24.34 4.39 -8.47
C GLY A 103 23.85 3.45 -9.57
N PRO A 104 24.04 2.12 -9.44
CA PRO A 104 23.76 1.17 -10.53
C PRO A 104 22.28 1.09 -10.90
N ASN A 105 21.37 1.34 -9.95
CA ASN A 105 19.94 1.25 -10.17
C ASN A 105 19.28 2.61 -10.47
N ARG A 106 20.04 3.71 -10.41
CA ARG A 106 19.51 5.05 -10.59
C ARG A 106 19.23 5.34 -12.07
N GLY A 107 18.07 5.91 -12.36
CA GLY A 107 17.71 6.28 -13.72
C GLY A 107 16.21 6.40 -13.97
N ARG A 108 15.85 6.39 -15.25
CA ARG A 108 14.46 6.51 -15.70
C ARG A 108 13.61 5.32 -15.26
N ARG A 109 12.30 5.51 -15.27
CA ARG A 109 11.28 4.52 -14.85
C ARG A 109 11.59 3.91 -13.49
N PHE A 110 12.02 4.74 -12.59
CA PHE A 110 12.48 4.32 -11.27
C PHE A 110 11.38 3.58 -10.49
N PHE A 111 10.14 4.06 -10.54
CA PHE A 111 9.03 3.40 -9.84
C PHE A 111 8.70 2.03 -10.46
N ASP A 112 8.59 1.96 -11.78
CA ASP A 112 8.25 0.71 -12.47
C ASP A 112 9.32 -0.38 -12.24
N ARG A 113 10.59 -0.02 -12.30
CA ARG A 113 11.70 -0.93 -12.06
C ARG A 113 11.76 -1.39 -10.60
N MET A 114 11.63 -0.46 -9.68
CA MET A 114 11.56 -0.77 -8.25
C MET A 114 10.39 -1.68 -7.94
N LYS A 115 9.20 -1.40 -8.48
CA LYS A 115 8.01 -2.23 -8.31
C LYS A 115 8.23 -3.65 -8.83
N ALA A 116 8.81 -3.79 -10.03
CA ALA A 116 9.11 -5.11 -10.60
C ALA A 116 10.06 -5.92 -9.72
N ASP A 117 11.11 -5.28 -9.19
CA ASP A 117 12.12 -5.94 -8.37
C ASP A 117 11.63 -6.26 -6.95
N LYS A 118 10.76 -5.43 -6.39
CA LYS A 118 10.41 -5.45 -4.96
C LYS A 118 8.94 -5.78 -4.66
N LEU A 119 8.16 -6.18 -5.66
CA LEU A 119 6.73 -6.47 -5.45
C LEU A 119 6.50 -7.55 -4.38
N ALA A 120 7.27 -8.64 -4.44
CA ALA A 120 7.19 -9.72 -3.46
C ALA A 120 7.55 -9.23 -2.05
N TYR A 121 8.57 -8.37 -1.96
CA TYR A 121 8.96 -7.74 -0.70
C TYR A 121 7.84 -6.90 -0.10
N PHE A 122 7.18 -6.05 -0.90
CA PHE A 122 6.07 -5.23 -0.42
C PHE A 122 4.86 -6.05 0.01
N LYS A 123 4.54 -7.12 -0.71
CA LYS A 123 3.47 -8.05 -0.31
C LYS A 123 3.75 -8.69 1.04
N ALA A 124 4.97 -9.16 1.25
CA ALA A 124 5.40 -9.73 2.53
C ALA A 124 5.40 -8.68 3.66
N PHE A 125 5.83 -7.46 3.36
CA PHE A 125 5.83 -6.34 4.31
C PHE A 125 4.41 -6.02 4.79
N VAL A 126 3.46 -5.87 3.88
CA VAL A 126 2.06 -5.59 4.23
C VAL A 126 1.45 -6.75 5.01
N ALA A 127 1.72 -7.99 4.63
CA ALA A 127 1.24 -9.17 5.35
C ALA A 127 1.77 -9.19 6.78
N LYS A 128 3.03 -8.85 6.98
CA LYS A 128 3.65 -8.76 8.30
C LYS A 128 3.01 -7.67 9.16
N VAL A 129 2.78 -6.48 8.59
CA VAL A 129 2.15 -5.35 9.29
C VAL A 129 0.73 -5.69 9.71
N LEU A 130 -0.03 -6.37 8.84
CA LEU A 130 -1.41 -6.79 9.12
C LEU A 130 -1.49 -8.05 10.00
N GLY A 131 -0.37 -8.69 10.32
CA GLY A 131 -0.34 -9.92 11.10
C GLY A 131 -0.84 -11.16 10.35
N VAL A 132 -0.88 -11.12 9.03
CA VAL A 132 -1.27 -12.24 8.17
C VAL A 132 -0.06 -13.12 7.89
N LYS A 133 -0.22 -14.43 8.10
CA LYS A 133 0.84 -15.38 7.71
C LYS A 133 0.86 -15.49 6.19
N SER A 134 2.00 -15.17 5.59
CA SER A 134 2.22 -15.45 4.18
C SER A 134 2.41 -16.97 3.99
N LYS A 135 1.71 -17.50 3.04
CA LYS A 135 1.95 -18.87 2.58
C LYS A 135 3.09 -18.89 1.56
#